data_1cc857b405a1e7c41b7352b0f1da1729
#
_entry.id   1cc857b405a1e7c41b7352b0f1da1729
#
_cell.length_a   1.000
_cell.length_b   1.000
_cell.length_c   1.000
_cell.angle_alpha   90.00
_cell.angle_beta   90.00
_cell.angle_gamma   90.00
#
_symmetry.space_group_name_H-M   'P 1'
#
loop_
_entity.id
_entity.type
_entity.pdbx_description
1 polymer ?
#
loop_
_entity_poly.entity_id
_entity_poly.type
_entity_poly.pdbx_seq_one_letter_code
_entity_poly.pdbx_strand_id
1 'polypeptide(L)'
;MGHIHNMKITLVNPPYPPSVHSHPPFIPLGLAYLGAVAEKAGHYVTIVDCQAEKLTYHAFRQRISQIQSDIIGVTATTLLYKSAMQLINTAKEIHPNAVTMLGGSHGTFWDENALNEYPSLDIVVRREGETTFIELLDKLQTENSFDNVLGITFRNKEGKISRNPDRPFIEDLDVLPFPAHHLLPLDSLKRMGKVLFPLVTSRGCVYWCDFCSTVRMFGRGYRMRSPKNVVDEMELIHNKYGVNQVTFYDDAFTVNRERVVKICEELHQRKLDLMWDCGTRVDMVDRELLKTMRDAGCIAVWLGVESGSETILGAMNKRIKLDQTRLAYKTAHEVGLMTIANVVLGFPGETEQTARKTINFVKELNPDDVGFYVATPYPGTPMYEQVIKNGWLRVTDFNKYDTANPTFETPSLSIEKLAEIRYKAYQEFYLRPGYVLKMMRRGGTYGVSAVKTSAAYALRAMHIKLS
;
A
#
# COMPACT_ATOMS: atom_id res chain seq x y z
N MET A 1 -15.24 23.55 -32.92
CA MET A 1 -14.15 23.04 -32.07
C MET A 1 -14.10 23.91 -30.83
N GLY A 2 -14.71 23.49 -29.72
CA GLY A 2 -14.64 24.22 -28.46
C GLY A 2 -13.19 24.25 -27.98
N HIS A 3 -12.70 25.39 -27.54
CA HIS A 3 -11.39 25.52 -26.93
C HIS A 3 -11.34 24.61 -25.70
N ILE A 4 -10.61 23.51 -25.79
CA ILE A 4 -10.28 22.67 -24.62
C ILE A 4 -9.48 23.59 -23.68
N HIS A 5 -10.10 24.01 -22.59
CA HIS A 5 -9.42 24.89 -21.64
C HIS A 5 -8.54 23.98 -20.75
N ASN A 6 -7.21 24.09 -20.88
CA ASN A 6 -6.29 23.29 -20.09
C ASN A 6 -6.46 23.61 -18.61
N MET A 7 -6.99 22.65 -17.84
CA MET A 7 -7.22 22.82 -16.39
C MET A 7 -5.90 22.70 -15.62
N LYS A 8 -5.79 23.43 -14.53
CA LYS A 8 -4.69 23.33 -13.56
C LYS A 8 -5.10 22.41 -12.42
N ILE A 9 -4.43 21.28 -12.30
CA ILE A 9 -4.75 20.18 -11.39
C ILE A 9 -3.66 20.05 -10.36
N THR A 10 -4.02 20.07 -9.07
CA THR A 10 -3.11 19.77 -7.99
C THR A 10 -3.51 18.45 -7.34
N LEU A 11 -2.61 17.46 -7.38
CA LEU A 11 -2.77 16.16 -6.72
C LEU A 11 -1.91 16.11 -5.46
N VAL A 12 -2.48 15.66 -4.34
CA VAL A 12 -1.84 15.78 -3.03
C VAL A 12 -1.72 14.44 -2.32
N ASN A 13 -0.49 14.09 -1.90
CA ASN A 13 -0.23 13.01 -0.96
C ASN A 13 -0.12 13.62 0.46
N PRO A 14 -1.06 13.32 1.39
CA PRO A 14 -1.09 13.97 2.69
C PRO A 14 0.05 13.50 3.60
N PRO A 15 0.43 14.31 4.62
CA PRO A 15 1.43 13.92 5.59
C PRO A 15 0.90 12.80 6.50
N TYR A 16 1.80 12.01 7.05
CA TYR A 16 1.44 11.09 8.14
C TYR A 16 0.91 11.85 9.36
N PRO A 17 -0.03 11.24 10.10
CA PRO A 17 -0.42 11.80 11.40
C PRO A 17 0.78 11.99 12.33
N PRO A 18 0.78 13.02 13.21
CA PRO A 18 1.89 13.27 14.13
C PRO A 18 2.26 12.10 15.06
N SER A 19 1.31 11.17 15.28
CA SER A 19 1.52 9.95 16.07
C SER A 19 2.40 8.90 15.36
N VAL A 20 2.64 9.06 14.05
CA VAL A 20 3.38 8.10 13.22
C VAL A 20 4.80 8.61 12.99
N HIS A 21 5.75 8.10 13.77
CA HIS A 21 7.12 8.64 13.80
C HIS A 21 8.14 7.95 12.88
N SER A 22 7.79 6.83 12.23
CA SER A 22 8.81 5.98 11.59
C SER A 22 8.40 5.29 10.29
N HIS A 23 7.41 5.80 9.58
CA HIS A 23 7.12 5.27 8.24
C HIS A 23 8.00 5.97 7.19
N PRO A 24 8.66 5.20 6.32
CA PRO A 24 9.31 5.80 5.15
C PRO A 24 8.23 6.38 4.23
N PRO A 25 8.52 7.45 3.51
CA PRO A 25 7.60 7.97 2.52
C PRO A 25 7.38 6.94 1.42
N PHE A 26 6.13 6.76 1.04
CA PHE A 26 5.77 5.95 -0.12
C PHE A 26 5.64 6.84 -1.35
N ILE A 27 6.21 6.39 -2.46
CA ILE A 27 5.96 7.04 -3.75
C ILE A 27 4.47 6.85 -4.09
N PRO A 28 3.68 7.93 -4.25
CA PRO A 28 2.24 7.85 -4.48
C PRO A 28 1.93 7.51 -5.94
N LEU A 29 2.15 6.27 -6.36
CA LEU A 29 1.96 5.81 -7.74
C LEU A 29 0.56 6.13 -8.30
N GLY A 30 -0.49 5.99 -7.47
CA GLY A 30 -1.85 6.33 -7.91
C GLY A 30 -1.97 7.76 -8.37
N LEU A 31 -1.33 8.72 -7.69
CA LEU A 31 -1.30 10.13 -8.12
C LEU A 31 -0.46 10.31 -9.38
N ALA A 32 0.65 9.57 -9.50
CA ALA A 32 1.48 9.62 -10.70
C ALA A 32 0.76 9.04 -11.94
N TYR A 33 -0.07 8.00 -11.80
CA TYR A 33 -0.94 7.51 -12.86
C TYR A 33 -2.01 8.53 -13.24
N LEU A 34 -2.68 9.15 -12.26
CA LEU A 34 -3.65 10.22 -12.53
C LEU A 34 -3.00 11.43 -13.22
N GLY A 35 -1.78 11.79 -12.78
CA GLY A 35 -0.99 12.82 -13.43
C GLY A 35 -0.70 12.47 -14.89
N ALA A 36 -0.28 11.25 -15.16
CA ALA A 36 0.05 10.81 -16.52
C ALA A 36 -1.15 10.82 -17.48
N VAL A 37 -2.33 10.36 -17.03
CA VAL A 37 -3.54 10.39 -17.87
C VAL A 37 -4.03 11.82 -18.09
N ALA A 38 -3.94 12.70 -17.09
CA ALA A 38 -4.35 14.09 -17.21
C ALA A 38 -3.41 14.89 -18.13
N GLU A 39 -2.08 14.70 -18.03
CA GLU A 39 -1.11 15.31 -18.96
C GLU A 39 -1.33 14.83 -20.40
N LYS A 40 -1.60 13.51 -20.58
CA LYS A 40 -1.94 12.95 -21.90
C LYS A 40 -3.19 13.58 -22.50
N ALA A 41 -4.15 14.00 -21.64
CA ALA A 41 -5.35 14.73 -22.03
C ALA A 41 -5.12 16.25 -22.22
N GLY A 42 -3.91 16.77 -22.01
CA GLY A 42 -3.52 18.15 -22.25
C GLY A 42 -3.68 19.09 -21.05
N HIS A 43 -3.87 18.56 -19.83
CA HIS A 43 -4.00 19.36 -18.62
C HIS A 43 -2.65 19.62 -17.94
N TYR A 44 -2.57 20.65 -17.11
CA TYR A 44 -1.40 20.96 -16.30
C TYR A 44 -1.52 20.30 -14.94
N VAL A 45 -0.57 19.46 -14.56
CA VAL A 45 -0.59 18.73 -13.30
C VAL A 45 0.57 19.11 -12.41
N THR A 46 0.29 19.31 -11.13
CA THR A 46 1.28 19.44 -10.05
C THR A 46 1.00 18.38 -9.00
N ILE A 47 2.03 17.64 -8.57
CA ILE A 47 1.93 16.73 -7.42
C ILE A 47 2.62 17.38 -6.22
N VAL A 48 1.89 17.52 -5.11
CA VAL A 48 2.42 17.95 -3.81
C VAL A 48 2.49 16.72 -2.91
N ASP A 49 3.69 16.21 -2.67
CA ASP A 49 3.93 15.07 -1.79
C ASP A 49 4.39 15.56 -0.41
N CYS A 50 3.43 15.70 0.51
CA CYS A 50 3.71 16.20 1.86
C CYS A 50 4.63 15.25 2.66
N GLN A 51 4.68 13.96 2.34
CA GLN A 51 5.57 13.02 3.02
C GLN A 51 7.01 13.17 2.54
N ALA A 52 7.23 13.18 1.23
CA ALA A 52 8.55 13.33 0.64
C ALA A 52 9.15 14.73 0.87
N GLU A 53 8.31 15.76 0.84
CA GLU A 53 8.72 17.15 1.09
C GLU A 53 8.71 17.53 2.58
N LYS A 54 8.26 16.62 3.47
CA LYS A 54 8.11 16.83 4.93
C LYS A 54 7.29 18.07 5.27
N LEU A 55 6.23 18.30 4.52
CA LEU A 55 5.37 19.46 4.73
C LEU A 55 4.48 19.26 5.98
N THR A 56 4.52 20.25 6.87
CA THR A 56 3.51 20.40 7.92
C THR A 56 2.24 20.98 7.32
N TYR A 57 1.12 20.96 8.06
CA TYR A 57 -0.13 21.60 7.62
C TYR A 57 0.05 23.10 7.31
N HIS A 58 0.86 23.79 8.12
CA HIS A 58 1.19 25.20 7.89
C HIS A 58 1.98 25.39 6.57
N ALA A 59 3.03 24.58 6.35
CA ALA A 59 3.81 24.64 5.12
C ALA A 59 2.97 24.25 3.89
N PHE A 60 2.05 23.28 4.02
CA PHE A 60 1.09 22.98 2.96
C PHE A 60 0.21 24.18 2.62
N ARG A 61 -0.34 24.89 3.64
CA ARG A 61 -1.14 26.09 3.43
C ARG A 61 -0.39 27.14 2.63
N GLN A 62 0.86 27.40 2.95
CA GLN A 62 1.72 28.32 2.20
C GLN A 62 1.98 27.82 0.77
N ARG A 63 2.24 26.52 0.61
CA ARG A 63 2.51 25.91 -0.69
C ARG A 63 1.32 26.00 -1.63
N ILE A 64 0.12 25.63 -1.14
CA ILE A 64 -1.10 25.61 -1.96
C ILE A 64 -1.57 27.03 -2.34
N SER A 65 -1.31 28.04 -1.51
CA SER A 65 -1.66 29.44 -1.83
C SER A 65 -0.84 30.02 -3.00
N GLN A 66 0.29 29.40 -3.33
CA GLN A 66 1.14 29.80 -4.45
C GLN A 66 0.80 29.06 -5.76
N ILE A 67 -0.04 28.03 -5.70
CA ILE A 67 -0.40 27.19 -6.84
C ILE A 67 -1.84 27.53 -7.25
N GLN A 68 -2.04 27.97 -8.49
CA GLN A 68 -3.39 28.11 -9.03
C GLN A 68 -3.95 26.73 -9.38
N SER A 69 -5.14 26.42 -8.88
CA SER A 69 -5.76 25.11 -9.08
C SER A 69 -7.24 25.24 -9.40
N ASP A 70 -7.66 24.62 -10.49
CA ASP A 70 -9.08 24.42 -10.81
C ASP A 70 -9.63 23.19 -10.10
N ILE A 71 -8.73 22.19 -9.88
CA ILE A 71 -9.05 20.93 -9.21
C ILE A 71 -7.94 20.61 -8.19
N ILE A 72 -8.36 20.17 -7.01
CA ILE A 72 -7.46 19.70 -5.95
C ILE A 72 -7.91 18.29 -5.52
N GLY A 73 -7.13 17.27 -5.93
CA GLY A 73 -7.38 15.88 -5.63
C GLY A 73 -6.44 15.38 -4.52
N VAL A 74 -6.98 14.80 -3.45
CA VAL A 74 -6.19 14.25 -2.35
C VAL A 74 -6.41 12.75 -2.28
N THR A 75 -5.33 11.97 -2.12
CA THR A 75 -5.43 10.52 -1.90
C THR A 75 -5.47 10.19 -0.41
N ALA A 76 -6.20 9.13 -0.02
CA ALA A 76 -6.16 8.65 1.35
C ALA A 76 -6.23 7.13 1.47
N THR A 77 -5.29 6.58 2.25
CA THR A 77 -5.50 5.32 2.98
C THR A 77 -6.24 5.63 4.29
N THR A 78 -6.68 4.60 5.01
CA THR A 78 -7.41 4.82 6.28
C THR A 78 -6.60 5.62 7.30
N LEU A 79 -5.31 5.33 7.42
CA LEU A 79 -4.40 6.07 8.30
C LEU A 79 -4.27 7.55 7.95
N LEU A 80 -4.37 7.88 6.67
CA LEU A 80 -4.17 9.24 6.14
C LEU A 80 -5.46 10.04 5.99
N TYR A 81 -6.62 9.44 6.28
CA TYR A 81 -7.92 10.05 6.00
C TYR A 81 -8.11 11.41 6.67
N LYS A 82 -7.88 11.49 7.98
CA LYS A 82 -8.04 12.77 8.70
C LYS A 82 -7.06 13.84 8.20
N SER A 83 -5.82 13.44 7.92
CA SER A 83 -4.83 14.34 7.31
C SER A 83 -5.32 14.83 5.94
N ALA A 84 -5.82 13.93 5.09
CA ALA A 84 -6.36 14.29 3.79
C ALA A 84 -7.52 15.29 3.89
N MET A 85 -8.46 15.04 4.80
CA MET A 85 -9.61 15.94 5.00
C MET A 85 -9.20 17.32 5.53
N GLN A 86 -8.19 17.38 6.40
CA GLN A 86 -7.62 18.66 6.85
C GLN A 86 -7.00 19.45 5.69
N LEU A 87 -6.31 18.76 4.76
CA LEU A 87 -5.76 19.41 3.57
C LEU A 87 -6.87 19.88 2.61
N ILE A 88 -7.94 19.10 2.43
CA ILE A 88 -9.10 19.47 1.62
C ILE A 88 -9.77 20.71 2.19
N ASN A 89 -10.00 20.76 3.51
CA ASN A 89 -10.54 21.96 4.16
C ASN A 89 -9.67 23.20 3.89
N THR A 90 -8.35 23.08 4.10
CA THR A 90 -7.38 24.15 3.85
C THR A 90 -7.38 24.59 2.39
N ALA A 91 -7.44 23.62 1.47
CA ALA A 91 -7.48 23.90 0.05
C ALA A 91 -8.74 24.65 -0.37
N LYS A 92 -9.92 24.26 0.16
CA LYS A 92 -11.19 24.92 -0.13
C LYS A 92 -11.27 26.32 0.44
N GLU A 93 -10.66 26.58 1.61
CA GLU A 93 -10.52 27.93 2.17
C GLU A 93 -9.70 28.88 1.28
N ILE A 94 -8.61 28.36 0.68
CA ILE A 94 -7.70 29.17 -0.18
C ILE A 94 -8.23 29.29 -1.61
N HIS A 95 -8.81 28.22 -2.13
CA HIS A 95 -9.36 28.12 -3.47
C HIS A 95 -10.85 27.75 -3.44
N PRO A 96 -11.75 28.68 -3.03
CA PRO A 96 -13.18 28.37 -2.83
C PRO A 96 -13.87 27.86 -4.11
N ASN A 97 -13.37 28.23 -5.28
CA ASN A 97 -13.92 27.84 -6.57
C ASN A 97 -13.32 26.54 -7.12
N ALA A 98 -12.22 26.02 -6.54
CA ALA A 98 -11.63 24.77 -6.97
C ALA A 98 -12.52 23.59 -6.60
N VAL A 99 -12.63 22.61 -7.49
CA VAL A 99 -13.30 21.34 -7.19
C VAL A 99 -12.37 20.47 -6.36
N THR A 100 -12.84 20.06 -5.18
CA THR A 100 -12.08 19.22 -4.26
C THR A 100 -12.48 17.76 -4.39
N MET A 101 -11.50 16.88 -4.48
CA MET A 101 -11.72 15.45 -4.70
C MET A 101 -10.94 14.60 -3.69
N LEU A 102 -11.56 13.52 -3.23
CA LEU A 102 -10.92 12.47 -2.43
C LEU A 102 -10.86 11.19 -3.25
N GLY A 103 -9.69 10.56 -3.29
CA GLY A 103 -9.50 9.23 -3.87
C GLY A 103 -8.78 8.29 -2.91
N GLY A 104 -8.42 7.09 -3.42
CA GLY A 104 -7.71 6.08 -2.66
C GLY A 104 -8.63 5.09 -1.93
N SER A 105 -8.01 4.16 -1.20
CA SER A 105 -8.74 3.05 -0.61
C SER A 105 -9.75 3.48 0.46
N HIS A 106 -9.42 4.46 1.28
CA HIS A 106 -10.37 4.92 2.29
C HIS A 106 -11.57 5.63 1.67
N GLY A 107 -11.35 6.55 0.72
CA GLY A 107 -12.43 7.22 -0.01
C GLY A 107 -13.37 6.21 -0.69
N THR A 108 -12.83 5.12 -1.23
CA THR A 108 -13.64 4.08 -1.87
C THR A 108 -14.65 3.42 -0.93
N PHE A 109 -14.28 3.19 0.33
CA PHE A 109 -15.10 2.46 1.30
C PHE A 109 -15.79 3.37 2.34
N TRP A 110 -15.58 4.69 2.27
CA TRP A 110 -16.10 5.70 3.20
C TRP A 110 -16.68 6.91 2.48
N ASP A 111 -17.09 6.73 1.22
CA ASP A 111 -17.46 7.79 0.30
C ASP A 111 -18.60 8.70 0.78
N GLU A 112 -19.75 8.13 1.12
CA GLU A 112 -20.89 8.89 1.61
C GLU A 112 -20.62 9.52 2.99
N ASN A 113 -19.92 8.79 3.88
CA ASN A 113 -19.53 9.30 5.19
C ASN A 113 -18.61 10.51 5.06
N ALA A 114 -17.60 10.43 4.19
CA ALA A 114 -16.66 11.52 3.95
C ALA A 114 -17.36 12.79 3.46
N LEU A 115 -18.29 12.66 2.53
CA LEU A 115 -19.09 13.78 2.03
C LEU A 115 -20.04 14.34 3.09
N ASN A 116 -20.64 13.48 3.94
CA ASN A 116 -21.49 13.93 5.04
C ASN A 116 -20.71 14.68 6.12
N GLU A 117 -19.51 14.18 6.46
CA GLU A 117 -18.66 14.76 7.50
C GLU A 117 -18.00 16.09 7.08
N TYR A 118 -17.69 16.24 5.77
CA TYR A 118 -16.89 17.37 5.28
C TYR A 118 -17.55 18.13 4.12
N PRO A 119 -18.20 19.26 4.39
CA PRO A 119 -18.83 20.12 3.35
C PRO A 119 -17.82 20.67 2.32
N SER A 120 -16.54 20.74 2.67
CA SER A 120 -15.45 21.18 1.78
C SER A 120 -15.06 20.15 0.71
N LEU A 121 -15.59 18.93 0.80
CA LEU A 121 -15.36 17.86 -0.18
C LEU A 121 -16.51 17.84 -1.19
N ASP A 122 -16.20 17.97 -2.48
CA ASP A 122 -17.18 17.98 -3.54
C ASP A 122 -17.42 16.58 -4.13
N ILE A 123 -16.34 15.80 -4.35
CA ILE A 123 -16.39 14.51 -5.07
C ILE A 123 -15.50 13.47 -4.38
N VAL A 124 -15.98 12.23 -4.30
CA VAL A 124 -15.16 11.04 -4.00
C VAL A 124 -15.07 10.18 -5.24
N VAL A 125 -13.84 9.89 -5.66
CA VAL A 125 -13.54 8.94 -6.75
C VAL A 125 -13.25 7.58 -6.16
N ARG A 126 -14.07 6.58 -6.52
CA ARG A 126 -13.98 5.23 -5.97
C ARG A 126 -13.17 4.30 -6.88
N ARG A 127 -12.42 3.37 -6.27
CA ARG A 127 -11.66 2.31 -6.96
C ARG A 127 -10.59 2.85 -7.91
N GLU A 128 -10.58 2.38 -9.17
CA GLU A 128 -9.64 2.84 -10.21
C GLU A 128 -10.07 4.21 -10.71
N GLY A 129 -9.19 5.19 -10.55
CA GLY A 129 -9.52 6.58 -10.83
C GLY A 129 -9.21 7.06 -12.25
N GLU A 130 -8.38 6.36 -13.00
CA GLU A 130 -7.78 6.90 -14.24
C GLU A 130 -8.84 7.29 -15.27
N THR A 131 -9.72 6.38 -15.62
CA THR A 131 -10.81 6.64 -16.60
C THR A 131 -11.87 7.60 -16.04
N THR A 132 -12.21 7.42 -14.75
CA THR A 132 -13.18 8.29 -14.06
C THR A 132 -12.68 9.73 -14.01
N PHE A 133 -11.39 9.92 -13.75
CA PHE A 133 -10.79 11.25 -13.65
C PHE A 133 -10.85 11.99 -14.99
N ILE A 134 -10.51 11.34 -16.10
CA ILE A 134 -10.60 11.96 -17.43
C ILE A 134 -12.05 12.34 -17.75
N GLU A 135 -13.02 11.46 -17.51
CA GLU A 135 -14.44 11.78 -17.73
C GLU A 135 -14.91 12.95 -16.85
N LEU A 136 -14.44 13.04 -15.60
CA LEU A 136 -14.72 14.18 -14.73
C LEU A 136 -14.15 15.50 -15.29
N LEU A 137 -12.90 15.48 -15.81
CA LEU A 137 -12.28 16.65 -16.41
C LEU A 137 -13.09 17.15 -17.62
N ASP A 138 -13.54 16.24 -18.48
CA ASP A 138 -14.38 16.58 -19.64
C ASP A 138 -15.73 17.16 -19.20
N LYS A 139 -16.38 16.58 -18.20
CA LYS A 139 -17.66 17.05 -17.67
C LYS A 139 -17.57 18.44 -17.01
N LEU A 140 -16.49 18.69 -16.27
CA LEU A 140 -16.24 19.99 -15.65
C LEU A 140 -16.08 21.12 -16.70
N GLN A 141 -15.60 20.78 -17.90
CA GLN A 141 -15.46 21.75 -18.99
C GLN A 141 -16.75 21.97 -19.79
N THR A 142 -17.62 20.97 -19.88
CA THR A 142 -18.73 20.99 -20.85
C THR A 142 -20.09 21.17 -20.21
N GLU A 143 -20.43 20.42 -19.17
CA GLU A 143 -21.82 20.26 -18.73
C GLU A 143 -22.06 20.66 -17.26
N ASN A 144 -21.03 20.68 -16.40
CA ASN A 144 -21.16 20.88 -14.95
C ASN A 144 -22.20 19.94 -14.27
N SER A 145 -22.49 18.77 -14.85
CA SER A 145 -23.30 17.70 -14.26
C SER A 145 -22.52 16.40 -14.20
N PHE A 146 -22.61 15.73 -13.05
CA PHE A 146 -21.91 14.49 -12.78
C PHE A 146 -22.83 13.27 -12.71
N ASP A 147 -24.12 13.41 -13.02
CA ASP A 147 -25.15 12.40 -12.78
C ASP A 147 -24.87 11.06 -13.50
N ASN A 148 -24.15 11.08 -14.61
CA ASN A 148 -23.83 9.89 -15.40
C ASN A 148 -22.36 9.44 -15.30
N VAL A 149 -21.54 10.11 -14.49
CA VAL A 149 -20.13 9.73 -14.32
C VAL A 149 -20.02 8.53 -13.41
N LEU A 150 -19.58 7.40 -13.95
CA LEU A 150 -19.43 6.17 -13.17
C LEU A 150 -18.28 6.25 -12.16
N GLY A 151 -18.46 5.58 -11.02
CA GLY A 151 -17.38 5.42 -10.03
C GLY A 151 -17.19 6.61 -9.11
N ILE A 152 -18.16 7.53 -9.01
CA ILE A 152 -18.10 8.67 -8.10
C ILE A 152 -19.25 8.69 -7.11
N THR A 153 -19.02 9.38 -5.99
CA THR A 153 -20.02 9.90 -5.07
C THR A 153 -19.75 11.40 -4.94
N PHE A 154 -20.76 12.22 -5.06
CA PHE A 154 -20.57 13.66 -5.15
C PHE A 154 -21.71 14.45 -4.50
N ARG A 155 -21.45 15.73 -4.20
CA ARG A 155 -22.45 16.68 -3.76
C ARG A 155 -23.02 17.41 -4.96
N ASN A 156 -24.32 17.26 -5.20
CA ASN A 156 -24.98 17.94 -6.31
C ASN A 156 -25.21 19.42 -6.00
N LYS A 157 -25.73 20.19 -6.98
CA LYS A 157 -25.99 21.62 -6.86
C LYS A 157 -26.99 21.99 -5.76
N GLU A 158 -27.82 21.05 -5.34
CA GLU A 158 -28.79 21.20 -4.26
C GLU A 158 -28.19 20.88 -2.89
N GLY A 159 -26.90 20.50 -2.83
CA GLY A 159 -26.19 20.11 -1.60
C GLY A 159 -26.45 18.66 -1.18
N LYS A 160 -27.22 17.87 -1.95
CA LYS A 160 -27.51 16.48 -1.68
C LYS A 160 -26.38 15.57 -2.18
N ILE A 161 -26.10 14.53 -1.42
CA ILE A 161 -25.13 13.51 -1.81
C ILE A 161 -25.80 12.52 -2.77
N SER A 162 -25.14 12.31 -3.91
CA SER A 162 -25.53 11.35 -4.95
C SER A 162 -24.41 10.35 -5.18
N ARG A 163 -24.75 9.06 -5.20
CA ARG A 163 -23.80 7.96 -5.41
C ARG A 163 -24.11 7.28 -6.75
N ASN A 164 -23.26 7.49 -7.74
CA ASN A 164 -23.39 6.86 -9.05
C ASN A 164 -22.98 5.38 -9.02
N PRO A 165 -23.40 4.55 -9.99
CA PRO A 165 -22.93 3.19 -10.12
C PRO A 165 -21.39 3.09 -10.17
N ASP A 166 -20.86 1.96 -9.71
CA ASP A 166 -19.42 1.71 -9.81
C ASP A 166 -18.98 1.58 -11.27
N ARG A 167 -17.80 2.07 -11.58
CA ARG A 167 -17.20 1.89 -12.91
C ARG A 167 -16.66 0.47 -13.06
N PRO A 168 -16.83 -0.16 -14.24
CA PRO A 168 -16.09 -1.37 -14.58
C PRO A 168 -14.58 -1.14 -14.49
N PHE A 169 -13.86 -2.19 -14.11
CA PHE A 169 -12.39 -2.13 -14.03
C PHE A 169 -11.75 -2.05 -15.41
N ILE A 170 -10.56 -1.46 -15.47
CA ILE A 170 -9.75 -1.38 -16.69
C ILE A 170 -9.23 -2.78 -16.99
N GLU A 171 -9.70 -3.41 -18.05
CA GLU A 171 -9.34 -4.79 -18.40
C GLU A 171 -7.90 -4.91 -18.90
N ASP A 172 -7.52 -4.07 -19.84
CA ASP A 172 -6.16 -4.00 -20.39
C ASP A 172 -5.36 -2.91 -19.68
N LEU A 173 -4.41 -3.30 -18.84
CA LEU A 173 -3.58 -2.34 -18.10
C LEU A 173 -2.47 -1.70 -18.97
N ASP A 174 -2.17 -2.26 -20.14
CA ASP A 174 -1.16 -1.73 -21.04
C ASP A 174 -1.62 -0.45 -21.76
N VAL A 175 -2.92 -0.15 -21.76
CA VAL A 175 -3.47 1.11 -22.32
C VAL A 175 -3.13 2.33 -21.47
N LEU A 176 -2.80 2.12 -20.19
CA LEU A 176 -2.42 3.19 -19.29
C LEU A 176 -1.02 3.71 -19.63
N PRO A 177 -0.82 5.02 -19.64
CA PRO A 177 0.54 5.57 -19.69
C PRO A 177 1.33 5.13 -18.46
N PHE A 178 2.66 5.10 -18.57
CA PHE A 178 3.51 4.94 -17.39
C PHE A 178 3.28 6.10 -16.42
N PRO A 179 3.44 5.87 -15.10
CA PRO A 179 3.28 6.92 -14.11
C PRO A 179 4.13 8.15 -14.43
N ALA A 180 3.60 9.34 -14.22
CA ALA A 180 4.31 10.60 -14.42
C ALA A 180 5.36 10.82 -13.32
N HIS A 181 6.41 10.00 -13.34
CA HIS A 181 7.48 10.05 -12.33
C HIS A 181 8.17 11.41 -12.25
N HIS A 182 8.16 12.18 -13.34
CA HIS A 182 8.74 13.53 -13.38
C HIS A 182 7.97 14.56 -12.56
N LEU A 183 6.72 14.27 -12.19
CA LEU A 183 5.92 15.11 -11.29
C LEU A 183 6.21 14.84 -9.80
N LEU A 184 6.95 13.77 -9.49
CA LEU A 184 7.26 13.38 -8.12
C LEU A 184 8.55 14.07 -7.63
N PRO A 185 8.67 14.41 -6.33
CA PRO A 185 9.86 15.03 -5.76
C PRO A 185 10.99 13.99 -5.55
N LEU A 186 11.45 13.34 -6.62
CA LEU A 186 12.39 12.21 -6.58
C LEU A 186 13.71 12.55 -5.87
N ASP A 187 14.21 13.79 -5.99
CA ASP A 187 15.42 14.21 -5.31
C ASP A 187 15.23 14.28 -3.78
N SER A 188 14.07 14.70 -3.31
CA SER A 188 13.73 14.65 -1.88
C SER A 188 13.65 13.22 -1.39
N LEU A 189 13.02 12.33 -2.14
CA LEU A 189 12.96 10.91 -1.85
C LEU A 189 14.36 10.27 -1.79
N LYS A 190 15.23 10.55 -2.75
CA LYS A 190 16.63 10.05 -2.77
C LYS A 190 17.42 10.52 -1.54
N ARG A 191 17.27 11.78 -1.11
CA ARG A 191 17.94 12.32 0.09
C ARG A 191 17.49 11.66 1.39
N MET A 192 16.30 11.07 1.43
CA MET A 192 15.78 10.37 2.61
C MET A 192 16.37 8.95 2.78
N GLY A 193 17.22 8.51 1.89
CA GLY A 193 17.89 7.21 1.94
C GLY A 193 17.30 6.19 0.97
N LYS A 194 17.29 4.92 1.34
CA LYS A 194 16.78 3.85 0.47
C LYS A 194 15.29 4.04 0.15
N VAL A 195 15.02 4.59 -1.01
CA VAL A 195 13.67 4.62 -1.57
C VAL A 195 13.49 3.31 -2.32
N LEU A 196 12.56 2.48 -1.84
CA LEU A 196 12.06 1.38 -2.63
C LEU A 196 11.21 1.99 -3.76
N PHE A 197 11.67 1.88 -4.99
CA PHE A 197 10.96 2.42 -6.14
C PHE A 197 9.82 1.44 -6.51
N PRO A 198 8.56 1.82 -6.27
CA PRO A 198 7.45 0.91 -6.49
C PRO A 198 7.11 0.78 -7.97
N LEU A 199 6.70 -0.42 -8.35
CA LEU A 199 6.10 -0.74 -9.64
C LEU A 199 4.83 -1.56 -9.40
N VAL A 200 3.76 -1.24 -10.11
CA VAL A 200 2.53 -2.06 -10.12
C VAL A 200 2.39 -2.71 -11.48
N THR A 201 2.44 -4.03 -11.50
CA THR A 201 2.41 -4.80 -12.74
C THR A 201 1.12 -5.58 -12.93
N SER A 202 0.31 -5.67 -11.87
CA SER A 202 -1.01 -6.30 -11.89
C SER A 202 -1.94 -5.64 -10.88
N ARG A 203 -3.24 -5.81 -11.05
CA ARG A 203 -4.29 -5.31 -10.15
C ARG A 203 -5.31 -6.42 -9.89
N GLY A 204 -5.72 -6.51 -8.62
CA GLY A 204 -6.69 -7.50 -8.16
C GLY A 204 -6.04 -8.79 -7.69
N CYS A 205 -6.85 -9.62 -7.02
CA CYS A 205 -6.41 -10.86 -6.42
C CYS A 205 -7.51 -11.91 -6.55
N VAL A 206 -7.12 -13.15 -6.84
CA VAL A 206 -8.06 -14.28 -6.97
C VAL A 206 -8.51 -14.86 -5.61
N TYR A 207 -7.91 -14.39 -4.51
CA TYR A 207 -8.16 -14.88 -3.15
C TYR A 207 -9.03 -13.93 -2.34
N TRP A 208 -9.82 -14.48 -1.39
CA TRP A 208 -10.74 -13.75 -0.52
C TRP A 208 -10.31 -13.77 0.94
N CYS A 209 -9.16 -13.22 1.26
CA CYS A 209 -8.75 -13.11 2.66
C CYS A 209 -9.60 -12.05 3.38
N ASP A 210 -10.18 -12.40 4.54
CA ASP A 210 -11.18 -11.57 5.21
C ASP A 210 -10.62 -10.27 5.83
N PHE A 211 -9.30 -10.17 5.99
CA PHE A 211 -8.60 -8.97 6.43
C PHE A 211 -8.21 -8.03 5.29
N CYS A 212 -8.33 -8.46 4.02
CA CYS A 212 -7.77 -7.76 2.86
C CYS A 212 -8.86 -7.04 2.07
N SER A 213 -8.62 -5.78 1.72
CA SER A 213 -9.54 -4.96 0.92
C SER A 213 -9.32 -5.09 -0.59
N THR A 214 -8.25 -5.74 -1.05
CA THR A 214 -7.81 -5.78 -2.46
C THR A 214 -8.94 -6.21 -3.40
N VAL A 215 -9.62 -7.31 -3.11
CA VAL A 215 -10.68 -7.81 -3.98
C VAL A 215 -11.87 -6.86 -4.07
N ARG A 216 -12.16 -6.14 -2.99
CA ARG A 216 -13.23 -5.14 -2.98
C ARG A 216 -12.82 -3.86 -3.68
N MET A 217 -11.51 -3.54 -3.67
CA MET A 217 -10.93 -2.37 -4.33
C MET A 217 -10.74 -2.60 -5.84
N PHE A 218 -10.16 -3.75 -6.23
CA PHE A 218 -9.71 -4.02 -7.60
C PHE A 218 -10.41 -5.20 -8.29
N GLY A 219 -11.41 -5.83 -7.63
CA GLY A 219 -12.14 -6.98 -8.16
C GLY A 219 -11.45 -8.32 -7.95
N ARG A 220 -12.16 -9.40 -8.30
CA ARG A 220 -11.68 -10.80 -8.21
C ARG A 220 -10.80 -11.22 -9.39
N GLY A 221 -10.81 -10.45 -10.47
CA GLY A 221 -9.97 -10.71 -11.64
C GLY A 221 -8.53 -10.36 -11.36
N TYR A 222 -7.60 -11.15 -11.88
CA TYR A 222 -6.19 -10.81 -11.89
C TYR A 222 -5.87 -10.19 -13.25
N ARG A 223 -5.85 -8.87 -13.32
CA ARG A 223 -5.55 -8.11 -14.52
C ARG A 223 -4.07 -7.70 -14.47
N MET A 224 -3.38 -7.84 -15.58
CA MET A 224 -1.93 -7.74 -15.60
C MET A 224 -1.44 -6.99 -16.84
N ARG A 225 -0.34 -6.28 -16.67
CA ARG A 225 0.43 -5.69 -17.77
C ARG A 225 1.22 -6.77 -18.48
N SER A 226 1.48 -6.60 -19.77
CA SER A 226 2.34 -7.51 -20.53
C SER A 226 3.78 -7.48 -20.01
N PRO A 227 4.53 -8.60 -20.15
CA PRO A 227 5.95 -8.64 -19.78
C PRO A 227 6.77 -7.50 -20.40
N LYS A 228 6.55 -7.24 -21.69
CA LYS A 228 7.23 -6.16 -22.42
C LYS A 228 6.92 -4.79 -21.79
N ASN A 229 5.67 -4.49 -21.51
CA ASN A 229 5.24 -3.21 -20.92
C ASN A 229 5.85 -2.99 -19.53
N VAL A 230 5.94 -4.05 -18.71
CA VAL A 230 6.59 -3.99 -17.39
C VAL A 230 8.09 -3.68 -17.53
N VAL A 231 8.79 -4.38 -18.42
CA VAL A 231 10.24 -4.20 -18.58
C VAL A 231 10.56 -2.87 -19.28
N ASP A 232 9.70 -2.39 -20.18
CA ASP A 232 9.82 -1.03 -20.77
C ASP A 232 9.81 0.05 -19.67
N GLU A 233 8.92 -0.06 -18.66
CA GLU A 233 8.91 0.89 -17.54
C GLU A 233 10.15 0.73 -16.65
N MET A 234 10.59 -0.50 -16.35
CA MET A 234 11.82 -0.74 -15.57
C MET A 234 13.03 -0.12 -16.27
N GLU A 235 13.15 -0.27 -17.56
CA GLU A 235 14.23 0.31 -18.38
C GLU A 235 14.15 1.84 -18.39
N LEU A 236 12.94 2.42 -18.53
CA LEU A 236 12.71 3.85 -18.46
C LEU A 236 13.18 4.45 -17.13
N ILE A 237 12.76 3.85 -16.00
CA ILE A 237 13.11 4.38 -14.67
C ILE A 237 14.60 4.19 -14.36
N HIS A 238 15.20 3.12 -14.83
CA HIS A 238 16.64 2.89 -14.72
C HIS A 238 17.42 3.97 -15.48
N ASN A 239 17.15 4.10 -16.78
CA ASN A 239 17.90 5.00 -17.66
C ASN A 239 17.67 6.48 -17.34
N LYS A 240 16.42 6.87 -17.07
CA LYS A 240 16.07 8.28 -16.86
C LYS A 240 16.30 8.77 -15.43
N TYR A 241 16.08 7.92 -14.42
CA TYR A 241 16.11 8.33 -13.01
C TYR A 241 17.23 7.66 -12.21
N GLY A 242 18.04 6.78 -12.83
CA GLY A 242 19.16 6.11 -12.18
C GLY A 242 18.72 5.14 -11.08
N VAL A 243 17.54 4.55 -11.21
CA VAL A 243 17.02 3.57 -10.25
C VAL A 243 17.63 2.20 -10.52
N ASN A 244 18.25 1.61 -9.50
CA ASN A 244 18.90 0.29 -9.59
C ASN A 244 18.15 -0.80 -8.81
N GLN A 245 17.09 -0.43 -8.10
CA GLN A 245 16.26 -1.39 -7.36
C GLN A 245 14.79 -0.97 -7.41
N VAL A 246 13.92 -1.91 -7.77
CA VAL A 246 12.46 -1.73 -7.78
C VAL A 246 11.79 -2.75 -6.87
N THR A 247 10.61 -2.39 -6.34
CA THR A 247 9.75 -3.29 -5.58
C THR A 247 8.42 -3.44 -6.31
N PHE A 248 8.04 -4.66 -6.65
CA PHE A 248 6.73 -4.93 -7.22
C PHE A 248 5.66 -4.90 -6.11
N TYR A 249 4.77 -3.91 -6.16
CA TYR A 249 3.65 -3.73 -5.22
C TYR A 249 2.36 -4.41 -5.68
N ASP A 250 2.52 -5.51 -6.38
CA ASP A 250 1.41 -6.37 -6.76
C ASP A 250 0.85 -7.09 -5.53
N ASP A 251 -0.45 -7.32 -5.48
CA ASP A 251 -1.11 -8.06 -4.40
C ASP A 251 -0.63 -9.53 -4.30
N ALA A 252 -0.27 -10.13 -5.44
CA ALA A 252 0.36 -11.45 -5.52
C ALA A 252 1.07 -11.59 -6.88
N PHE A 253 2.33 -11.24 -6.94
CA PHE A 253 3.10 -11.14 -8.20
C PHE A 253 3.13 -12.45 -9.00
N THR A 254 3.22 -13.60 -8.33
CA THR A 254 3.43 -14.90 -8.96
C THR A 254 2.16 -15.67 -9.33
N VAL A 255 0.98 -15.04 -9.28
CA VAL A 255 -0.31 -15.69 -9.67
C VAL A 255 -0.27 -16.24 -11.09
N ASN A 256 0.35 -15.51 -12.01
CA ASN A 256 0.57 -15.99 -13.37
C ASN A 256 2.06 -16.34 -13.58
N ARG A 257 2.40 -17.62 -13.38
CA ARG A 257 3.77 -18.14 -13.50
C ARG A 257 4.40 -17.83 -14.85
N GLU A 258 3.68 -18.09 -15.95
CA GLU A 258 4.19 -17.91 -17.31
C GLU A 258 4.59 -16.45 -17.57
N ARG A 259 3.77 -15.51 -17.09
CA ARG A 259 4.07 -14.08 -17.18
C ARG A 259 5.33 -13.72 -16.42
N VAL A 260 5.52 -14.23 -15.20
CA VAL A 260 6.74 -13.98 -14.41
C VAL A 260 7.99 -14.49 -15.13
N VAL A 261 7.92 -15.69 -15.69
CA VAL A 261 9.03 -16.25 -16.48
C VAL A 261 9.35 -15.34 -17.67
N LYS A 262 8.33 -14.88 -18.40
CA LYS A 262 8.52 -13.95 -19.54
C LYS A 262 9.09 -12.59 -19.12
N ILE A 263 8.73 -12.05 -17.95
CA ILE A 263 9.38 -10.84 -17.41
C ILE A 263 10.87 -11.10 -17.15
N CYS A 264 11.20 -12.24 -16.55
CA CYS A 264 12.59 -12.61 -16.29
C CYS A 264 13.41 -12.79 -17.61
N GLU A 265 12.80 -13.40 -18.62
CA GLU A 265 13.41 -13.56 -19.96
C GLU A 265 13.66 -12.21 -20.63
N GLU A 266 12.69 -11.27 -20.58
CA GLU A 266 12.84 -9.92 -21.12
C GLU A 266 13.95 -9.14 -20.40
N LEU A 267 14.03 -9.21 -19.06
CA LEU A 267 15.12 -8.59 -18.29
C LEU A 267 16.48 -9.12 -18.71
N HIS A 268 16.60 -10.43 -18.89
CA HIS A 268 17.82 -11.07 -19.31
C HIS A 268 18.23 -10.69 -20.75
N GLN A 269 17.27 -10.71 -21.70
CA GLN A 269 17.51 -10.36 -23.11
C GLN A 269 17.99 -8.92 -23.26
N ARG A 270 17.42 -7.99 -22.46
CA ARG A 270 17.84 -6.58 -22.47
C ARG A 270 19.08 -6.29 -21.64
N LYS A 271 19.60 -7.28 -20.91
CA LYS A 271 20.76 -7.15 -20.02
C LYS A 271 20.60 -6.01 -19.01
N LEU A 272 19.38 -5.87 -18.49
CA LEU A 272 19.09 -4.86 -17.47
C LEU A 272 19.58 -5.36 -16.11
N ASP A 273 20.62 -4.73 -15.59
CA ASP A 273 21.19 -5.03 -14.26
C ASP A 273 20.39 -4.28 -13.18
N LEU A 274 19.16 -4.76 -12.93
CA LEU A 274 18.24 -4.22 -11.94
C LEU A 274 17.94 -5.24 -10.85
N MET A 275 18.11 -4.83 -9.62
CA MET A 275 17.61 -5.59 -8.47
C MET A 275 16.12 -5.36 -8.30
N TRP A 276 15.39 -6.40 -7.89
CA TRP A 276 13.97 -6.27 -7.58
C TRP A 276 13.51 -7.23 -6.50
N ASP A 277 12.39 -6.91 -5.89
CA ASP A 277 11.71 -7.75 -4.92
C ASP A 277 10.19 -7.73 -5.16
N CYS A 278 9.47 -8.71 -4.63
CA CYS A 278 8.02 -8.80 -4.82
C CYS A 278 7.31 -9.46 -3.64
N GLY A 279 6.03 -9.11 -3.50
CA GLY A 279 5.11 -9.79 -2.60
C GLY A 279 4.39 -10.95 -3.28
N THR A 280 4.26 -12.09 -2.59
CA THR A 280 3.49 -13.22 -3.11
C THR A 280 3.02 -14.17 -2.00
N ARG A 281 2.22 -15.16 -2.39
CA ARG A 281 1.73 -16.20 -1.51
C ARG A 281 2.69 -17.40 -1.50
N VAL A 282 2.75 -18.09 -0.38
CA VAL A 282 3.60 -19.28 -0.19
C VAL A 282 3.22 -20.47 -1.08
N ASP A 283 1.95 -20.56 -1.49
CA ASP A 283 1.43 -21.62 -2.36
C ASP A 283 1.55 -21.31 -3.87
N MET A 284 2.18 -20.16 -4.22
CA MET A 284 2.37 -19.70 -5.61
C MET A 284 3.85 -19.67 -6.03
N VAL A 285 4.72 -20.37 -5.31
CA VAL A 285 6.16 -20.44 -5.59
C VAL A 285 6.67 -21.87 -5.51
N ASP A 286 7.65 -22.16 -6.34
CA ASP A 286 8.42 -23.41 -6.29
C ASP A 286 9.89 -23.12 -6.61
N ARG A 287 10.73 -24.17 -6.56
CA ARG A 287 12.18 -24.03 -6.73
C ARG A 287 12.57 -23.46 -8.09
N GLU A 288 11.92 -23.92 -9.14
CA GLU A 288 12.24 -23.51 -10.51
C GLU A 288 11.90 -22.04 -10.73
N LEU A 289 10.69 -21.61 -10.32
CA LEU A 289 10.27 -20.23 -10.43
C LEU A 289 11.16 -19.30 -9.62
N LEU A 290 11.41 -19.63 -8.33
CA LEU A 290 12.27 -18.80 -7.47
C LEU A 290 13.71 -18.71 -8.00
N LYS A 291 14.24 -19.80 -8.60
CA LYS A 291 15.54 -19.77 -9.25
C LYS A 291 15.54 -18.87 -10.48
N THR A 292 14.52 -18.96 -11.34
CA THR A 292 14.36 -18.09 -12.52
C THR A 292 14.29 -16.62 -12.12
N MET A 293 13.50 -16.30 -11.08
CA MET A 293 13.39 -14.95 -10.53
C MET A 293 14.74 -14.44 -10.02
N ARG A 294 15.46 -15.25 -9.22
CA ARG A 294 16.77 -14.88 -8.69
C ARG A 294 17.77 -14.61 -9.81
N ASP A 295 17.82 -15.49 -10.81
CA ASP A 295 18.76 -15.38 -11.94
C ASP A 295 18.48 -14.13 -12.80
N ALA A 296 17.26 -13.58 -12.72
CA ALA A 296 16.82 -12.34 -13.35
C ALA A 296 16.88 -11.10 -12.42
N GLY A 297 17.63 -11.16 -11.31
CA GLY A 297 17.85 -10.01 -10.43
C GLY A 297 16.89 -9.90 -9.23
N CYS A 298 15.99 -10.87 -8.99
CA CYS A 298 15.21 -10.90 -7.76
C CYS A 298 16.13 -11.12 -6.56
N ILE A 299 16.02 -10.24 -5.56
CA ILE A 299 16.86 -10.32 -4.35
C ILE A 299 16.07 -10.77 -3.12
N ALA A 300 14.75 -10.57 -3.12
CA ALA A 300 13.91 -10.88 -1.97
C ALA A 300 12.48 -11.23 -2.37
N VAL A 301 11.83 -12.06 -1.55
CA VAL A 301 10.40 -12.37 -1.65
C VAL A 301 9.70 -12.10 -0.31
N TRP A 302 8.59 -11.35 -0.38
CA TRP A 302 7.71 -11.05 0.76
C TRP A 302 6.61 -12.10 0.79
N LEU A 303 6.66 -13.01 1.75
CA LEU A 303 5.77 -14.17 1.81
C LEU A 303 4.73 -14.00 2.91
N GLY A 304 3.46 -14.07 2.54
CA GLY A 304 2.34 -13.98 3.49
C GLY A 304 2.19 -15.27 4.30
N VAL A 305 2.78 -15.31 5.50
CA VAL A 305 2.61 -16.39 6.50
C VAL A 305 1.26 -16.26 7.20
N GLU A 306 0.91 -15.05 7.56
CA GLU A 306 -0.24 -14.55 8.31
C GLU A 306 -0.35 -15.17 9.71
N SER A 307 -0.43 -16.51 9.84
CA SER A 307 -0.51 -17.20 11.13
C SER A 307 0.18 -18.56 11.10
N GLY A 308 0.71 -19.01 12.24
CA GLY A 308 1.18 -20.36 12.50
C GLY A 308 0.10 -21.29 13.07
N SER A 309 -1.16 -20.88 13.02
CA SER A 309 -2.31 -21.66 13.47
C SER A 309 -3.26 -21.92 12.30
N GLU A 310 -3.49 -23.19 11.97
CA GLU A 310 -4.44 -23.55 10.89
C GLU A 310 -5.86 -23.07 11.18
N THR A 311 -6.26 -23.04 12.45
CA THR A 311 -7.56 -22.49 12.87
C THR A 311 -7.67 -21.01 12.50
N ILE A 312 -6.63 -20.22 12.74
CA ILE A 312 -6.63 -18.79 12.43
C ILE A 312 -6.49 -18.57 10.92
N LEU A 313 -5.66 -19.35 10.22
CA LEU A 313 -5.60 -19.31 8.75
C LEU A 313 -6.96 -19.63 8.11
N GLY A 314 -7.71 -20.57 8.68
CA GLY A 314 -9.08 -20.87 8.28
C GLY A 314 -10.04 -19.69 8.53
N ALA A 315 -9.98 -19.09 9.72
CA ALA A 315 -10.78 -17.93 10.09
C ALA A 315 -10.49 -16.71 9.19
N MET A 316 -9.23 -16.52 8.77
CA MET A 316 -8.78 -15.48 7.81
C MET A 316 -9.19 -15.78 6.36
N ASN A 317 -9.74 -16.96 6.08
CA ASN A 317 -9.98 -17.46 4.71
C ASN A 317 -8.70 -17.44 3.83
N LYS A 318 -7.53 -17.63 4.45
CA LYS A 318 -6.23 -17.57 3.75
C LYS A 318 -6.00 -18.79 2.87
N ARG A 319 -6.54 -19.96 3.22
CA ARG A 319 -6.50 -21.24 2.46
C ARG A 319 -5.08 -21.71 2.10
N ILE A 320 -4.11 -21.50 2.96
CA ILE A 320 -2.77 -22.11 2.88
C ILE A 320 -2.59 -23.12 4.00
N LYS A 321 -1.64 -24.06 3.81
CA LYS A 321 -1.22 -25.04 4.83
C LYS A 321 0.16 -24.66 5.38
N LEU A 322 0.42 -25.01 6.63
CA LEU A 322 1.72 -24.73 7.27
C LEU A 322 2.88 -25.41 6.52
N ASP A 323 2.66 -26.61 5.97
CA ASP A 323 3.70 -27.31 5.22
C ASP A 323 4.04 -26.63 3.89
N GLN A 324 3.06 -26.01 3.21
CA GLN A 324 3.32 -25.18 2.04
C GLN A 324 4.20 -23.98 2.41
N THR A 325 3.93 -23.37 3.56
CA THR A 325 4.74 -22.25 4.07
C THR A 325 6.17 -22.73 4.38
N ARG A 326 6.36 -23.87 5.07
CA ARG A 326 7.68 -24.45 5.31
C ARG A 326 8.46 -24.69 4.03
N LEU A 327 7.80 -25.30 3.04
CA LEU A 327 8.42 -25.62 1.76
C LEU A 327 8.85 -24.35 1.01
N ALA A 328 7.99 -23.31 0.96
CA ALA A 328 8.31 -22.06 0.31
C ALA A 328 9.52 -21.35 0.91
N TYR A 329 9.60 -21.27 2.25
CA TYR A 329 10.75 -20.67 2.94
C TYR A 329 12.04 -21.47 2.75
N LYS A 330 11.97 -22.79 2.91
CA LYS A 330 13.11 -23.68 2.66
C LYS A 330 13.63 -23.49 1.24
N THR A 331 12.73 -23.52 0.26
CA THR A 331 13.09 -23.38 -1.17
C THR A 331 13.69 -22.02 -1.48
N ALA A 332 13.12 -20.92 -0.95
CA ALA A 332 13.65 -19.57 -1.13
C ALA A 332 15.08 -19.45 -0.55
N HIS A 333 15.33 -20.01 0.64
CA HIS A 333 16.67 -20.03 1.23
C HIS A 333 17.67 -20.85 0.39
N GLU A 334 17.24 -22.03 -0.09
CA GLU A 334 18.10 -22.90 -0.92
C GLU A 334 18.50 -22.26 -2.23
N VAL A 335 17.65 -21.44 -2.84
CA VAL A 335 17.99 -20.68 -4.05
C VAL A 335 18.71 -19.36 -3.75
N GLY A 336 18.89 -18.99 -2.49
CA GLY A 336 19.65 -17.81 -2.07
C GLY A 336 18.86 -16.50 -2.04
N LEU A 337 17.52 -16.54 -2.13
CA LEU A 337 16.68 -15.36 -1.98
C LEU A 337 16.53 -14.95 -0.51
N MET A 338 16.43 -13.66 -0.26
CA MET A 338 15.97 -13.14 1.03
C MET A 338 14.47 -13.40 1.20
N THR A 339 14.08 -13.71 2.43
CA THR A 339 12.69 -13.92 2.76
C THR A 339 12.22 -12.92 3.81
N ILE A 340 11.11 -12.25 3.53
CA ILE A 340 10.44 -11.37 4.49
C ILE A 340 9.10 -12.00 4.84
N ALA A 341 8.86 -12.22 6.14
CA ALA A 341 7.62 -12.80 6.62
C ALA A 341 6.60 -11.71 6.96
N ASN A 342 5.41 -11.78 6.39
CA ASN A 342 4.28 -10.97 6.80
C ASN A 342 3.37 -11.82 7.69
N VAL A 343 3.10 -11.32 8.90
CA VAL A 343 2.35 -12.00 9.97
C VAL A 343 1.28 -11.08 10.51
N VAL A 344 0.07 -11.58 10.70
CA VAL A 344 -1.04 -10.84 11.29
C VAL A 344 -1.39 -11.45 12.65
N LEU A 345 -1.31 -10.65 13.71
CA LEU A 345 -1.68 -11.01 15.08
C LEU A 345 -3.00 -10.35 15.48
N GLY A 346 -3.82 -11.04 16.27
CA GLY A 346 -5.05 -10.50 16.81
C GLY A 346 -6.26 -10.60 15.87
N PHE A 347 -6.21 -11.44 14.84
CA PHE A 347 -7.40 -11.68 14.01
C PHE A 347 -8.54 -12.27 14.86
N PRO A 348 -9.83 -11.94 14.59
CA PRO A 348 -10.96 -12.51 15.29
C PRO A 348 -10.88 -14.05 15.45
N GLY A 349 -10.97 -14.53 16.69
CA GLY A 349 -10.78 -15.94 17.05
C GLY A 349 -9.36 -16.30 17.53
N GLU A 350 -8.40 -15.36 17.43
CA GLU A 350 -7.07 -15.59 18.00
C GLU A 350 -7.06 -15.57 19.53
N THR A 351 -6.23 -16.41 20.11
CA THR A 351 -5.94 -16.53 21.55
C THR A 351 -4.45 -16.35 21.79
N GLU A 352 -4.04 -16.18 23.05
CA GLU A 352 -2.60 -16.18 23.40
C GLU A 352 -1.89 -17.45 22.92
N GLN A 353 -2.56 -18.61 22.99
CA GLN A 353 -2.01 -19.89 22.56
C GLN A 353 -1.77 -19.91 21.04
N THR A 354 -2.74 -19.43 20.23
CA THR A 354 -2.58 -19.42 18.76
C THR A 354 -1.55 -18.39 18.33
N ALA A 355 -1.49 -17.22 18.97
CA ALA A 355 -0.45 -16.22 18.73
C ALA A 355 0.95 -16.78 19.08
N ARG A 356 1.06 -17.54 20.18
CA ARG A 356 2.30 -18.23 20.55
C ARG A 356 2.72 -19.27 19.50
N LYS A 357 1.78 -20.05 18.96
CA LYS A 357 2.04 -20.97 17.83
C LYS A 357 2.60 -20.19 16.63
N THR A 358 2.02 -19.05 16.32
CA THR A 358 2.47 -18.19 15.21
C THR A 358 3.89 -17.69 15.41
N ILE A 359 4.22 -17.18 16.61
CA ILE A 359 5.58 -16.70 16.92
C ILE A 359 6.60 -17.83 16.80
N ASN A 360 6.29 -19.02 17.32
CA ASN A 360 7.18 -20.19 17.25
C ASN A 360 7.35 -20.66 15.80
N PHE A 361 6.29 -20.66 15.01
CA PHE A 361 6.33 -21.04 13.60
C PHE A 361 7.22 -20.08 12.79
N VAL A 362 7.12 -18.78 13.01
CA VAL A 362 8.00 -17.79 12.36
C VAL A 362 9.47 -18.01 12.76
N LYS A 363 9.75 -18.35 14.01
CA LYS A 363 11.12 -18.69 14.45
C LYS A 363 11.63 -19.96 13.77
N GLU A 364 10.78 -20.95 13.53
CA GLU A 364 11.07 -22.18 12.78
C GLU A 364 11.40 -21.86 11.32
N LEU A 365 10.57 -21.06 10.64
CA LEU A 365 10.78 -20.63 9.26
C LEU A 365 12.08 -19.84 9.08
N ASN A 366 12.53 -19.16 10.13
CA ASN A 366 13.76 -18.38 10.19
C ASN A 366 13.96 -17.38 9.00
N PRO A 367 12.95 -16.53 8.70
CA PRO A 367 13.09 -15.53 7.66
C PRO A 367 14.26 -14.57 7.90
N ASP A 368 14.61 -13.79 6.87
CA ASP A 368 15.63 -12.75 6.99
C ASP A 368 15.10 -11.48 7.62
N ASP A 369 13.79 -11.25 7.49
CA ASP A 369 13.08 -10.15 8.16
C ASP A 369 11.63 -10.55 8.46
N VAL A 370 10.96 -9.84 9.38
CA VAL A 370 9.57 -10.12 9.75
C VAL A 370 8.80 -8.85 10.11
N GLY A 371 7.60 -8.73 9.55
CA GLY A 371 6.58 -7.79 9.98
C GLY A 371 5.51 -8.50 10.81
N PHE A 372 5.45 -8.21 12.12
CA PHE A 372 4.32 -8.60 12.97
C PHE A 372 3.30 -7.46 12.99
N TYR A 373 2.31 -7.55 12.12
CA TYR A 373 1.23 -6.59 12.00
C TYR A 373 0.08 -6.96 12.94
N VAL A 374 -0.60 -5.98 13.48
CA VAL A 374 -1.85 -6.18 14.21
C VAL A 374 -3.00 -6.19 13.20
N ALA A 375 -3.91 -7.15 13.37
CA ALA A 375 -5.17 -7.15 12.62
C ALA A 375 -5.87 -5.81 12.80
N THR A 376 -6.02 -5.07 11.72
CA THR A 376 -6.63 -3.73 11.72
C THR A 376 -7.89 -3.77 10.87
N PRO A 377 -9.08 -3.48 11.45
CA PRO A 377 -10.35 -3.59 10.76
C PRO A 377 -10.53 -2.40 9.81
N TYR A 378 -10.03 -2.53 8.59
CA TYR A 378 -10.19 -1.50 7.58
C TYR A 378 -11.61 -1.49 7.00
N PRO A 379 -12.25 -0.32 6.84
CA PRO A 379 -13.53 -0.21 6.15
C PRO A 379 -13.50 -0.95 4.79
N GLY A 380 -14.61 -1.61 4.46
CA GLY A 380 -14.73 -2.42 3.24
C GLY A 380 -14.18 -3.84 3.35
N THR A 381 -13.67 -4.30 4.51
CA THR A 381 -13.24 -5.69 4.73
C THR A 381 -14.30 -6.50 5.50
N PRO A 382 -14.43 -7.82 5.27
CA PRO A 382 -15.29 -8.68 6.09
C PRO A 382 -14.91 -8.61 7.58
N MET A 383 -13.63 -8.50 7.90
CA MET A 383 -13.16 -8.33 9.27
C MET A 383 -13.71 -7.05 9.93
N TYR A 384 -13.78 -5.93 9.19
CA TYR A 384 -14.39 -4.70 9.70
C TYR A 384 -15.86 -4.90 10.03
N GLU A 385 -16.62 -5.50 9.13
CA GLU A 385 -18.04 -5.80 9.32
C GLU A 385 -18.25 -6.70 10.56
N GLN A 386 -17.41 -7.72 10.73
CA GLN A 386 -17.43 -8.60 11.89
C GLN A 386 -17.14 -7.85 13.19
N VAL A 387 -16.11 -7.02 13.22
CA VAL A 387 -15.70 -6.24 14.42
C VAL A 387 -16.80 -5.26 14.83
N ILE A 388 -17.41 -4.56 13.86
CA ILE A 388 -18.52 -3.63 14.14
C ILE A 388 -19.74 -4.38 14.64
N LYS A 389 -20.16 -5.43 13.95
CA LYS A 389 -21.35 -6.24 14.32
C LYS A 389 -21.27 -6.79 15.75
N ASN A 390 -20.08 -7.16 16.20
CA ASN A 390 -19.88 -7.72 17.54
C ASN A 390 -19.58 -6.64 18.61
N GLY A 391 -19.51 -5.37 18.26
CA GLY A 391 -19.20 -4.28 19.20
C GLY A 391 -17.78 -4.34 19.76
N TRP A 392 -16.83 -4.91 19.00
CA TRP A 392 -15.45 -5.13 19.45
C TRP A 392 -14.54 -3.92 19.23
N LEU A 393 -14.93 -2.95 18.39
CA LEU A 393 -14.14 -1.76 18.12
C LEU A 393 -13.99 -0.91 19.39
N ARG A 394 -12.76 -0.48 19.70
CA ARG A 394 -12.42 0.37 20.84
C ARG A 394 -11.83 1.70 20.42
N VAL A 395 -11.17 1.73 19.26
CA VAL A 395 -10.53 2.92 18.73
C VAL A 395 -11.18 3.29 17.40
N THR A 396 -11.88 4.44 17.36
CA THR A 396 -12.53 4.97 16.16
C THR A 396 -11.68 6.00 15.43
N ASP A 397 -10.57 6.44 16.03
CA ASP A 397 -9.65 7.40 15.44
C ASP A 397 -8.78 6.73 14.35
N PHE A 398 -9.09 7.01 13.09
CA PHE A 398 -8.35 6.47 11.95
C PHE A 398 -6.86 6.83 11.93
N ASN A 399 -6.42 7.88 12.62
CA ASN A 399 -4.98 8.18 12.79
C ASN A 399 -4.21 7.09 13.56
N LYS A 400 -4.91 6.14 14.18
CA LYS A 400 -4.33 5.01 14.92
C LYS A 400 -4.41 3.68 14.17
N TYR A 401 -4.85 3.67 12.91
CA TYR A 401 -4.97 2.47 12.08
C TYR A 401 -3.65 2.19 11.31
N ASP A 402 -2.57 2.07 12.07
CA ASP A 402 -1.20 1.95 11.56
C ASP A 402 -0.65 0.52 11.51
N THR A 403 -1.49 -0.50 11.73
CA THR A 403 -1.11 -1.93 11.84
C THR A 403 -0.11 -2.26 12.96
N ALA A 404 0.32 -1.26 13.72
CA ALA A 404 1.20 -1.43 14.86
C ALA A 404 0.44 -1.43 16.20
N ASN A 405 -0.64 -0.67 16.24
CA ASN A 405 -1.46 -0.50 17.43
C ASN A 405 -2.80 -1.22 17.30
N PRO A 406 -3.21 -2.04 18.30
CA PRO A 406 -4.53 -2.66 18.31
C PRO A 406 -5.64 -1.61 18.37
N THR A 407 -6.69 -1.80 17.59
CA THR A 407 -7.84 -0.89 17.52
C THR A 407 -9.15 -1.53 17.96
N PHE A 408 -9.15 -2.83 18.16
CA PHE A 408 -10.29 -3.59 18.66
C PHE A 408 -9.83 -4.70 19.60
N GLU A 409 -10.75 -5.23 20.37
CA GLU A 409 -10.53 -6.40 21.24
C GLU A 409 -11.60 -7.44 21.00
N THR A 410 -11.27 -8.69 21.32
CA THR A 410 -12.19 -9.83 21.28
C THR A 410 -12.37 -10.40 22.68
N PRO A 411 -13.34 -11.29 22.91
CA PRO A 411 -13.45 -11.97 24.19
C PRO A 411 -12.19 -12.74 24.62
N SER A 412 -11.33 -13.11 23.65
CA SER A 412 -10.12 -13.91 23.89
C SER A 412 -8.85 -13.07 24.02
N LEU A 413 -8.85 -11.80 23.55
CA LEU A 413 -7.66 -10.97 23.48
C LEU A 413 -8.01 -9.49 23.65
N SER A 414 -7.52 -8.87 24.74
CA SER A 414 -7.61 -7.41 24.94
C SER A 414 -6.57 -6.65 24.12
N ILE A 415 -6.78 -5.34 24.00
CA ILE A 415 -5.85 -4.41 23.31
C ILE A 415 -4.45 -4.48 23.95
N GLU A 416 -4.38 -4.40 25.27
CA GLU A 416 -3.12 -4.39 26.02
C GLU A 416 -2.37 -5.72 25.84
N LYS A 417 -3.10 -6.84 25.89
CA LYS A 417 -2.52 -8.16 25.72
C LYS A 417 -1.98 -8.39 24.33
N LEU A 418 -2.70 -7.94 23.29
CA LEU A 418 -2.24 -8.02 21.92
C LEU A 418 -0.99 -7.17 21.67
N ALA A 419 -0.95 -5.96 22.24
CA ALA A 419 0.23 -5.09 22.17
C ALA A 419 1.44 -5.74 22.85
N GLU A 420 1.26 -6.36 24.03
CA GLU A 420 2.30 -7.13 24.74
C GLU A 420 2.81 -8.30 23.89
N ILE A 421 1.90 -9.10 23.32
CA ILE A 421 2.25 -10.23 22.48
C ILE A 421 3.07 -9.79 21.26
N ARG A 422 2.64 -8.74 20.57
CA ARG A 422 3.36 -8.20 19.42
C ARG A 422 4.76 -7.73 19.80
N TYR A 423 4.90 -7.00 20.89
CA TYR A 423 6.20 -6.57 21.39
C TYR A 423 7.13 -7.75 21.70
N LYS A 424 6.62 -8.76 22.42
CA LYS A 424 7.36 -10.00 22.71
C LYS A 424 7.74 -10.75 21.43
N ALA A 425 6.85 -10.80 20.43
CA ALA A 425 7.14 -11.44 19.15
C ALA A 425 8.39 -10.86 18.47
N TYR A 426 8.50 -9.54 18.42
CA TYR A 426 9.68 -8.87 17.89
C TYR A 426 10.93 -9.16 18.74
N GLN A 427 10.84 -9.08 20.06
CA GLN A 427 11.97 -9.40 20.93
C GLN A 427 12.44 -10.84 20.73
N GLU A 428 11.53 -11.80 20.79
CA GLU A 428 11.85 -13.22 20.62
C GLU A 428 12.40 -13.55 19.25
N PHE A 429 12.02 -12.81 18.22
CA PHE A 429 12.55 -13.01 16.88
C PHE A 429 13.95 -12.40 16.71
N TYR A 430 14.13 -11.11 17.01
CA TYR A 430 15.35 -10.37 16.70
C TYR A 430 16.49 -10.59 17.72
N LEU A 431 16.18 -11.01 18.97
CA LEU A 431 17.21 -11.25 20.00
C LEU A 431 17.75 -12.69 19.98
N ARG A 432 17.37 -13.53 19.03
CA ARG A 432 17.93 -14.88 18.88
C ARG A 432 19.42 -14.81 18.49
N PRO A 433 20.35 -15.45 19.26
CA PRO A 433 21.77 -15.42 18.92
C PRO A 433 22.05 -15.93 17.49
N GLY A 434 21.36 -17.00 17.07
CA GLY A 434 21.49 -17.56 15.73
C GLY A 434 21.05 -16.61 14.63
N TYR A 435 20.01 -15.79 14.88
CA TYR A 435 19.57 -14.76 13.92
C TYR A 435 20.61 -13.64 13.81
N VAL A 436 21.09 -13.12 14.92
CA VAL A 436 22.12 -12.07 14.94
C VAL A 436 23.36 -12.54 14.19
N LEU A 437 23.84 -13.76 14.47
CA LEU A 437 24.98 -14.35 13.79
C LEU A 437 24.76 -14.52 12.28
N LYS A 438 23.55 -14.98 11.87
CA LYS A 438 23.14 -15.09 10.47
C LYS A 438 23.24 -13.73 9.78
N MET A 439 22.71 -12.66 10.40
CA MET A 439 22.73 -11.31 9.83
C MET A 439 24.13 -10.69 9.77
N MET A 440 24.96 -10.95 10.78
CA MET A 440 26.38 -10.51 10.76
C MET A 440 27.15 -11.18 9.61
N ARG A 441 26.94 -12.47 9.39
CA ARG A 441 27.60 -13.21 8.28
C ARG A 441 27.13 -12.76 6.91
N ARG A 442 25.86 -12.37 6.80
CA ARG A 442 25.29 -11.88 5.54
C ARG A 442 25.88 -10.54 5.10
N GLY A 443 26.27 -9.70 6.05
CA GLY A 443 26.86 -8.39 5.78
C GLY A 443 25.93 -7.46 5.00
N GLY A 444 26.53 -6.47 4.33
CA GLY A 444 25.79 -5.49 3.53
C GLY A 444 24.81 -4.64 4.34
N THR A 445 24.05 -3.82 3.65
CA THR A 445 23.08 -2.89 4.27
C THR A 445 21.94 -3.61 5.04
N TYR A 446 21.50 -4.76 4.57
CA TYR A 446 20.45 -5.55 5.25
C TYR A 446 20.98 -6.15 6.55
N GLY A 447 22.16 -6.75 6.55
CA GLY A 447 22.77 -7.30 7.76
C GLY A 447 23.00 -6.22 8.82
N VAL A 448 23.53 -5.06 8.44
CA VAL A 448 23.71 -3.92 9.34
C VAL A 448 22.38 -3.40 9.88
N SER A 449 21.33 -3.27 9.04
CA SER A 449 20.01 -2.84 9.46
C SER A 449 19.39 -3.80 10.46
N ALA A 450 19.45 -5.11 10.20
CA ALA A 450 18.91 -6.15 11.08
C ALA A 450 19.64 -6.17 12.44
N VAL A 451 20.96 -6.02 12.46
CA VAL A 451 21.73 -5.93 13.71
C VAL A 451 21.38 -4.65 14.50
N LYS A 452 21.20 -3.53 13.84
CA LYS A 452 20.71 -2.29 14.49
C LYS A 452 19.32 -2.46 15.08
N THR A 453 18.42 -3.11 14.36
CA THR A 453 17.07 -3.44 14.85
C THR A 453 17.13 -4.34 16.08
N SER A 454 17.96 -5.40 16.06
CA SER A 454 18.17 -6.28 17.20
C SER A 454 18.70 -5.50 18.41
N ALA A 455 19.69 -4.63 18.21
CA ALA A 455 20.23 -3.79 19.27
C ALA A 455 19.18 -2.83 19.86
N ALA A 456 18.35 -2.21 19.02
CA ALA A 456 17.27 -1.34 19.48
C ALA A 456 16.23 -2.09 20.34
N TYR A 457 15.85 -3.32 19.95
CA TYR A 457 14.96 -4.14 20.78
C TYR A 457 15.63 -4.60 22.09
N ALA A 458 16.92 -4.91 22.07
CA ALA A 458 17.67 -5.24 23.28
C ALA A 458 17.70 -4.07 24.29
N LEU A 459 18.00 -2.85 23.82
CA LEU A 459 18.02 -1.64 24.64
C LEU A 459 16.64 -1.34 25.25
N ARG A 460 15.57 -1.42 24.48
CA ARG A 460 14.21 -1.24 24.98
C ARG A 460 13.82 -2.30 26.02
N ALA A 461 14.23 -3.55 25.84
CA ALA A 461 13.99 -4.60 26.80
C ALA A 461 14.71 -4.37 28.15
N MET A 462 15.89 -3.76 28.13
CA MET A 462 16.63 -3.39 29.35
C MET A 462 15.96 -2.20 30.08
N HIS A 463 15.45 -1.22 29.37
CA HIS A 463 14.74 -0.07 29.98
C HIS A 463 13.43 -0.46 30.67
N ILE A 464 12.69 -1.42 30.12
CA ILE A 464 11.46 -1.92 30.75
C ILE A 464 11.75 -2.70 32.04
N LYS A 465 12.95 -3.30 32.19
CA LYS A 465 13.34 -3.99 33.44
C LYS A 465 13.84 -3.03 34.54
N LEU A 466 14.09 -1.77 34.19
CA LEU A 466 14.60 -0.73 35.11
C LEU A 466 13.52 0.27 35.54
N SER A 467 12.32 0.18 35.01
CA SER A 467 11.10 0.92 35.38
C SER A 467 10.04 -0.02 35.98
#